data_d7622ae423f7bc8e3c77c52a3d009c84
#
_entry.id   d7622ae423f7bc8e3c77c52a3d009c84
#
_cell.length_a   1.000
_cell.length_b   1.000
_cell.length_c   1.000
_cell.angle_alpha   90.00
_cell.angle_beta   90.00
_cell.angle_gamma   90.00
#
_symmetry.space_group_name_H-M   'P 1'
#
loop_
_entity.id
_entity.type
_entity.pdbx_description
1 polymer ?
#
loop_
_entity_poly.entity_id
_entity_poly.type
_entity_poly.pdbx_seq_one_letter_code
_entity_poly.pdbx_strand_id
1 'polypeptide(L)'
;MTKRLVEEFGKLGIPEDEIREAAHAGWLEMQKCREDIQKKGEETLEYLKKTGKRGIVLAGRPYHVDPEINHGIPELITSYGIAVLTEDSISHLAKMDGRLIVLNQWMYHSRLYKAAQFVKTQDNLELDRKSVV
;
A
#
# COMPACT_ATOMS: atom_id res chain seq x y z
N MET A 1 -18.04 10.55 -6.65
CA MET A 1 -17.70 9.60 -7.73
C MET A 1 -18.97 8.98 -8.31
N THR A 2 -19.81 8.31 -7.55
CA THR A 2 -21.03 7.60 -8.02
C THR A 2 -21.98 8.49 -8.84
N LYS A 3 -22.23 9.75 -8.39
CA LYS A 3 -23.08 10.70 -9.15
C LYS A 3 -22.58 10.89 -10.59
N ARG A 4 -21.26 11.03 -10.78
CA ARG A 4 -20.66 11.19 -12.10
C ARG A 4 -20.75 9.93 -12.96
N LEU A 5 -20.63 8.76 -12.34
CA LEU A 5 -20.85 7.49 -13.05
C LEU A 5 -22.30 7.39 -13.57
N VAL A 6 -23.28 7.76 -12.75
CA VAL A 6 -24.68 7.81 -13.18
C VAL A 6 -24.90 8.80 -14.33
N GLU A 7 -24.28 9.98 -14.27
CA GLU A 7 -24.37 10.99 -15.34
C GLU A 7 -23.78 10.49 -16.68
N GLU A 8 -22.67 9.74 -16.62
CA GLU A 8 -21.99 9.28 -17.84
C GLU A 8 -22.57 7.97 -18.38
N PHE A 9 -22.76 6.97 -17.54
CA PHE A 9 -23.25 5.65 -17.97
C PHE A 9 -24.76 5.61 -18.20
N GLY A 10 -25.53 6.47 -17.54
CA GLY A 10 -26.97 6.64 -17.82
C GLY A 10 -27.24 7.07 -19.25
N LYS A 11 -26.34 7.82 -19.89
CA LYS A 11 -26.42 8.20 -21.31
C LYS A 11 -26.34 6.99 -22.25
N LEU A 12 -25.79 5.88 -21.77
CA LEU A 12 -25.69 4.59 -22.49
C LEU A 12 -26.89 3.69 -22.27
N GLY A 13 -27.93 4.18 -21.56
CA GLY A 13 -29.15 3.44 -21.27
C GLY A 13 -29.04 2.46 -20.10
N ILE A 14 -27.97 2.55 -19.30
CA ILE A 14 -27.81 1.71 -18.10
C ILE A 14 -28.65 2.30 -16.96
N PRO A 15 -29.48 1.48 -16.26
CA PRO A 15 -30.30 1.93 -15.16
C PRO A 15 -29.45 2.51 -14.00
N GLU A 16 -29.98 3.55 -13.33
CA GLU A 16 -29.24 4.24 -12.27
C GLU A 16 -28.95 3.34 -11.06
N ASP A 17 -29.87 2.46 -10.69
CA ASP A 17 -29.73 1.50 -9.61
C ASP A 17 -28.60 0.51 -9.88
N GLU A 18 -28.50 -0.02 -11.10
CA GLU A 18 -27.43 -0.90 -11.52
C GLU A 18 -26.06 -0.20 -11.44
N ILE A 19 -25.97 1.05 -11.91
CA ILE A 19 -24.73 1.84 -11.81
C ILE A 19 -24.33 2.07 -10.35
N ARG A 20 -25.29 2.37 -9.48
CA ARG A 20 -25.04 2.59 -8.06
C ARG A 20 -24.58 1.31 -7.35
N GLU A 21 -25.23 0.20 -7.64
CA GLU A 21 -24.89 -1.11 -7.09
C GLU A 21 -23.46 -1.53 -7.51
N ALA A 22 -23.17 -1.43 -8.80
CA ALA A 22 -21.82 -1.73 -9.32
C ALA A 22 -20.74 -0.83 -8.69
N ALA A 23 -21.01 0.47 -8.57
CA ALA A 23 -20.10 1.41 -7.93
C ALA A 23 -19.87 1.08 -6.43
N HIS A 24 -20.90 0.65 -5.73
CA HIS A 24 -20.82 0.24 -4.33
C HIS A 24 -20.03 -1.07 -4.17
N ALA A 25 -20.32 -2.08 -5.01
CA ALA A 25 -19.60 -3.35 -5.03
C ALA A 25 -18.10 -3.14 -5.30
N GLY A 26 -17.76 -2.32 -6.30
CA GLY A 26 -16.37 -1.98 -6.60
C GLY A 26 -15.66 -1.25 -5.44
N TRP A 27 -16.37 -0.40 -4.72
CA TRP A 27 -15.83 0.27 -3.53
C TRP A 27 -15.55 -0.72 -2.39
N LEU A 28 -16.46 -1.64 -2.13
CA LEU A 28 -16.28 -2.69 -1.12
C LEU A 28 -15.10 -3.60 -1.44
N GLU A 29 -14.97 -4.01 -2.70
CA GLU A 29 -13.86 -4.86 -3.13
C GLU A 29 -12.51 -4.15 -3.02
N MET A 30 -12.47 -2.85 -3.34
CA MET A 30 -11.26 -2.04 -3.14
C MET A 30 -10.87 -1.92 -1.66
N GLN A 31 -11.85 -1.81 -0.74
CA GLN A 31 -11.57 -1.81 0.69
C GLN A 31 -11.04 -3.16 1.16
N LYS A 32 -11.66 -4.26 0.75
CA LYS A 32 -11.24 -5.62 1.07
C LYS A 32 -9.82 -5.90 0.57
N CYS A 33 -9.50 -5.54 -0.67
CA CYS A 33 -8.14 -5.65 -1.20
C CYS A 33 -7.11 -4.93 -0.33
N ARG A 34 -7.45 -3.73 0.16
CA ARG A 34 -6.57 -2.98 1.07
C ARG A 34 -6.38 -3.70 2.41
N GLU A 35 -7.45 -4.23 2.98
CA GLU A 35 -7.41 -4.99 4.23
C GLU A 35 -6.57 -6.28 4.07
N ASP A 36 -6.69 -6.97 2.95
CA ASP A 36 -5.89 -8.16 2.65
C ASP A 36 -4.38 -7.83 2.55
N ILE A 37 -4.03 -6.70 1.90
CA ILE A 37 -2.64 -6.22 1.84
C ILE A 37 -2.10 -5.90 3.25
N GLN A 38 -2.88 -5.20 4.06
CA GLN A 38 -2.50 -4.86 5.43
C GLN A 38 -2.32 -6.10 6.30
N LYS A 39 -3.26 -7.02 6.24
CA LYS A 39 -3.19 -8.30 6.94
C LYS A 39 -1.93 -9.09 6.54
N LYS A 40 -1.61 -9.13 5.25
CA LYS A 40 -0.39 -9.78 4.76
C LYS A 40 0.88 -9.12 5.29
N GLY A 41 0.88 -7.80 5.40
CA GLY A 41 1.95 -7.04 6.04
C GLY A 41 2.13 -7.44 7.51
N GLU A 42 1.04 -7.49 8.28
CA GLU A 42 1.06 -7.90 9.70
C GLU A 42 1.55 -9.34 9.89
N GLU A 43 1.06 -10.28 9.08
CA GLU A 43 1.53 -11.68 9.08
C GLU A 43 3.06 -11.76 8.82
N THR A 44 3.55 -10.95 7.88
CA THR A 44 4.98 -10.90 7.57
C THR A 44 5.80 -10.34 8.73
N LEU A 45 5.31 -9.29 9.39
CA LEU A 45 5.96 -8.73 10.58
C LEU A 45 6.03 -9.73 11.72
N GLU A 46 4.95 -10.49 11.95
CA GLU A 46 4.96 -11.58 12.93
C GLU A 46 5.99 -12.67 12.58
N TYR A 47 6.06 -13.06 11.31
CA TYR A 47 7.06 -14.02 10.83
C TYR A 47 8.47 -13.52 11.10
N LEU A 48 8.78 -12.26 10.78
CA LEU A 48 10.08 -11.66 11.03
C LEU A 48 10.45 -11.66 12.51
N LYS A 49 9.48 -11.31 13.36
CA LYS A 49 9.65 -11.31 14.82
C LYS A 49 9.90 -12.72 15.37
N LYS A 50 9.18 -13.73 14.88
CA LYS A 50 9.32 -15.12 15.31
C LYS A 50 10.64 -15.76 14.86
N THR A 51 11.14 -15.38 13.69
CA THR A 51 12.31 -15.99 13.06
C THR A 51 13.62 -15.23 13.28
N GLY A 52 13.54 -14.00 13.78
CA GLY A 52 14.71 -13.10 13.89
C GLY A 52 15.26 -12.62 12.54
N LYS A 53 14.52 -12.83 11.46
CA LYS A 53 14.91 -12.39 10.12
C LYS A 53 14.72 -10.89 9.94
N ARG A 54 15.38 -10.35 8.92
CA ARG A 54 15.27 -8.95 8.52
C ARG A 54 14.26 -8.78 7.39
N GLY A 55 13.68 -7.60 7.31
CA GLY A 55 12.81 -7.18 6.22
C GLY A 55 13.19 -5.81 5.67
N ILE A 56 12.86 -5.61 4.41
CA ILE A 56 12.98 -4.31 3.73
C ILE A 56 11.60 -3.86 3.28
N VAL A 57 11.26 -2.62 3.61
CA VAL A 57 10.08 -1.94 3.10
C VAL A 57 10.49 -1.19 1.84
N LEU A 58 10.02 -1.66 0.69
CA LEU A 58 10.20 -0.95 -0.58
C LEU A 58 9.20 0.19 -0.68
N ALA A 59 9.67 1.41 -0.49
CA ALA A 59 8.89 2.61 -0.60
C ALA A 59 9.08 3.22 -2.00
N GLY A 60 8.02 3.25 -2.78
CA GLY A 60 8.08 3.76 -4.14
C GLY A 60 6.70 4.16 -4.66
N ARG A 61 6.59 4.53 -5.93
CA ARG A 61 5.30 4.73 -6.58
C ARG A 61 4.57 3.38 -6.70
N PRO A 62 3.21 3.33 -6.71
CA PRO A 62 2.46 2.07 -6.79
C PRO A 62 2.88 1.18 -7.96
N TYR A 63 3.26 1.75 -9.09
CA TYR A 63 3.72 1.00 -10.26
C TYR A 63 5.09 0.31 -10.06
N HIS A 64 5.85 0.66 -9.01
CA HIS A 64 7.12 0.00 -8.71
C HIS A 64 6.97 -1.43 -8.17
N VAL A 65 5.76 -1.82 -7.76
CA VAL A 65 5.47 -3.21 -7.36
C VAL A 65 5.04 -4.08 -8.55
N ASP A 66 4.85 -3.47 -9.73
CA ASP A 66 4.56 -4.19 -10.96
C ASP A 66 5.79 -5.01 -11.38
N PRO A 67 5.64 -6.33 -11.65
CA PRO A 67 6.75 -7.21 -11.99
C PRO A 67 7.58 -6.77 -13.21
N GLU A 68 6.94 -6.16 -14.21
CA GLU A 68 7.61 -5.66 -15.41
C GLU A 68 8.45 -4.40 -15.12
N ILE A 69 8.03 -3.59 -14.15
CA ILE A 69 8.69 -2.32 -13.82
C ILE A 69 9.74 -2.48 -12.72
N ASN A 70 9.56 -3.43 -11.82
CA ASN A 70 10.44 -3.61 -10.66
C ASN A 70 11.80 -4.26 -10.99
N HIS A 71 11.96 -4.79 -12.20
CA HIS A 71 13.20 -5.43 -12.68
C HIS A 71 13.73 -6.57 -11.80
N GLY A 72 12.85 -7.31 -11.11
CA GLY A 72 13.22 -8.42 -10.25
C GLY A 72 13.89 -8.02 -8.93
N ILE A 73 13.78 -6.75 -8.51
CA ILE A 73 14.36 -6.28 -7.24
C ILE A 73 13.79 -7.01 -6.03
N PRO A 74 12.45 -7.19 -5.89
CA PRO A 74 11.89 -7.96 -4.77
C PRO A 74 12.40 -9.41 -4.73
N GLU A 75 12.52 -10.06 -5.87
CA GLU A 75 13.02 -11.42 -6.02
C GLU A 75 14.49 -11.52 -5.62
N LEU A 76 15.30 -10.54 -6.02
CA LEU A 76 16.70 -10.46 -5.62
C LEU A 76 16.83 -10.31 -4.11
N ILE A 77 16.09 -9.42 -3.49
CA ILE A 77 16.11 -9.20 -2.03
C ILE A 77 15.69 -10.47 -1.30
N THR A 78 14.62 -11.13 -1.74
CA THR A 78 14.14 -12.36 -1.11
C THR A 78 15.09 -13.52 -1.29
N SER A 79 15.89 -13.57 -2.36
CA SER A 79 16.94 -14.58 -2.56
C SER A 79 18.04 -14.54 -1.48
N TYR A 80 18.24 -13.39 -0.83
CA TYR A 80 19.13 -13.24 0.34
C TYR A 80 18.46 -13.59 1.67
N GLY A 81 17.22 -14.09 1.66
CA GLY A 81 16.48 -14.46 2.86
C GLY A 81 15.88 -13.26 3.61
N ILE A 82 15.85 -12.09 2.98
CA ILE A 82 15.27 -10.86 3.51
C ILE A 82 13.83 -10.75 3.01
N ALA A 83 12.87 -10.49 3.90
CA ALA A 83 11.48 -10.29 3.49
C ALA A 83 11.27 -8.91 2.85
N VAL A 84 10.39 -8.83 1.88
CA VAL A 84 10.01 -7.58 1.23
C VAL A 84 8.58 -7.22 1.61
N LEU A 85 8.39 -5.98 2.04
CA LEU A 85 7.09 -5.37 2.33
C LEU A 85 6.91 -4.11 1.48
N THR A 86 5.67 -3.70 1.30
CA THR A 86 5.33 -2.43 0.65
C THR A 86 4.86 -1.40 1.67
N GLU A 87 4.92 -0.12 1.34
CA GLU A 87 4.51 0.95 2.26
C GLU A 87 3.02 0.88 2.64
N ASP A 88 2.16 0.40 1.77
CA ASP A 88 0.72 0.28 2.01
C ASP A 88 0.36 -0.91 2.91
N SER A 89 1.23 -1.93 2.96
CA SER A 89 1.04 -3.10 3.82
C SER A 89 1.27 -2.80 5.31
N ILE A 90 2.01 -1.72 5.66
CA ILE A 90 2.40 -1.42 7.05
C ILE A 90 2.10 0.01 7.50
N SER A 91 1.78 0.93 6.60
CA SER A 91 1.60 2.35 6.94
C SER A 91 0.47 2.62 7.94
N HIS A 92 -0.51 1.73 8.03
CA HIS A 92 -1.62 1.83 8.98
C HIS A 92 -1.18 1.61 10.44
N LEU A 93 -0.04 0.94 10.67
CA LEU A 93 0.51 0.66 12.00
C LEU A 93 1.24 1.85 12.62
N ALA A 94 1.54 2.89 11.85
CA ALA A 94 2.22 4.07 12.36
C ALA A 94 1.30 4.91 13.24
N LYS A 95 1.76 5.22 14.45
CA LYS A 95 1.15 6.25 15.30
C LYS A 95 1.71 7.61 14.86
N MET A 96 0.87 8.43 14.24
CA MET A 96 1.26 9.77 13.81
C MET A 96 1.37 10.71 15.03
N ASP A 97 2.57 10.95 15.50
CA ASP A 97 2.84 12.07 16.43
C ASP A 97 2.98 13.38 15.62
N GLY A 98 1.93 14.08 15.56
CA GLY A 98 1.54 15.45 15.32
C GLY A 98 2.41 16.45 14.54
N ARG A 99 3.62 16.16 14.09
CA ARG A 99 4.46 17.12 13.36
C ARG A 99 5.05 16.54 12.08
N LEU A 100 4.23 16.44 11.05
CA LEU A 100 4.76 16.47 9.70
C LEU A 100 5.07 17.94 9.34
N ILE A 101 6.35 18.27 9.22
CA ILE A 101 6.83 19.58 8.74
C ILE A 101 6.48 19.76 7.25
N VAL A 102 6.13 18.69 6.57
CA VAL A 102 5.79 18.65 5.14
C VAL A 102 4.28 18.50 4.97
N LEU A 103 3.73 19.18 3.97
CA LEU A 103 2.31 19.16 3.63
C LEU A 103 1.76 17.73 3.49
N ASN A 104 0.93 17.32 4.45
CA ASN A 104 0.23 16.04 4.45
C ASN A 104 -1.05 16.13 3.60
N GLN A 105 -0.93 16.61 2.36
CA GLN A 105 -2.08 16.87 1.49
C GLN A 105 -2.39 15.71 0.53
N TRP A 106 -1.45 14.79 0.34
CA TRP A 106 -1.56 13.72 -0.64
C TRP A 106 -1.54 12.36 0.05
N MET A 107 -2.56 11.57 -0.13
CA MET A 107 -2.72 10.25 0.49
C MET A 107 -1.49 9.36 0.30
N TYR A 108 -0.89 9.39 -0.90
CA TYR A 108 0.29 8.61 -1.21
C TYR A 108 1.52 9.03 -0.38
N HIS A 109 1.82 10.32 -0.31
CA HIS A 109 2.94 10.83 0.51
C HIS A 109 2.73 10.54 1.98
N SER A 110 1.49 10.64 2.47
CA SER A 110 1.13 10.30 3.85
C SER A 110 1.44 8.84 4.17
N ARG A 111 1.22 7.91 3.23
CA ARG A 111 1.57 6.50 3.42
C ARG A 111 3.07 6.30 3.52
N LEU A 112 3.86 6.94 2.65
CA LEU A 112 5.32 6.87 2.70
C LEU A 112 5.88 7.38 4.05
N TYR A 113 5.38 8.52 4.53
CA TYR A 113 5.81 9.07 5.82
C TYR A 113 5.43 8.15 6.99
N LYS A 114 4.22 7.61 6.97
CA LYS A 114 3.77 6.64 7.97
C LYS A 114 4.62 5.36 7.95
N ALA A 115 4.88 4.81 6.77
CA ALA A 115 5.74 3.64 6.64
C ALA A 115 7.15 3.91 7.19
N ALA A 116 7.77 5.04 6.83
CA ALA A 116 9.07 5.45 7.35
C ALA A 116 9.06 5.62 8.88
N GLN A 117 8.02 6.22 9.43
CA GLN A 117 7.86 6.38 10.88
C GLN A 117 7.72 5.03 11.58
N PHE A 118 6.95 4.11 11.02
CA PHE A 118 6.81 2.77 11.57
C PHE A 118 8.12 1.99 11.53
N VAL A 119 8.82 1.97 10.38
CA VAL A 119 10.11 1.28 10.23
C VAL A 119 11.13 1.77 11.27
N LYS A 120 11.17 3.08 11.55
CA LYS A 120 12.07 3.65 12.56
C LYS A 120 11.87 3.07 13.97
N THR A 121 10.71 2.49 14.25
CA THR A 121 10.40 1.84 15.54
C THR A 121 10.72 0.35 15.58
N GLN A 122 11.25 -0.22 14.50
CA GLN A 122 11.51 -1.65 14.35
C GLN A 122 12.99 -1.91 14.14
N ASP A 123 13.60 -2.75 14.96
CA ASP A 123 15.04 -3.07 14.89
C ASP A 123 15.41 -3.98 13.70
N ASN A 124 14.42 -4.70 13.16
CA ASN A 124 14.63 -5.71 12.10
C ASN A 124 14.06 -5.30 10.74
N LEU A 125 13.67 -4.03 10.59
CA LEU A 125 13.19 -3.47 9.33
C LEU A 125 14.07 -2.33 8.85
N GLU A 126 14.26 -2.28 7.55
CA GLU A 126 14.86 -1.15 6.85
C GLU A 126 13.89 -0.61 5.81
N LEU A 127 14.02 0.67 5.48
CA LEU A 127 13.25 1.30 4.42
C LEU A 127 14.19 1.63 3.28
N ASP A 128 13.89 1.07 2.12
CA ASP A 128 14.56 1.43 0.87
C ASP A 128 13.60 2.18 -0.04
N ARG A 129 14.07 3.31 -0.57
CA ARG A 129 13.30 4.11 -1.51
C ARG A 129 13.75 3.77 -2.92
N LYS A 130 12.90 3.10 -3.69
CA LYS A 130 13.14 2.96 -5.12
C LYS A 130 13.10 4.34 -5.78
N SER A 131 14.27 4.83 -6.15
CA SER A 131 14.44 6.01 -6.99
C SER A 131 14.37 5.55 -8.44
N VAL A 132 13.48 6.15 -9.23
CA VAL A 132 13.58 6.07 -10.68
C VAL A 132 14.60 7.14 -11.08
N VAL A 133 15.73 6.71 -11.55
CA VAL A 133 16.68 7.57 -12.27
C VAL A 133 16.15 7.76 -13.68
#